data_7490cfb00dee8072893390fc468f04a6
#
_entry.id   7490cfb00dee8072893390fc468f04a6
#
_cell.length_a   1.000
_cell.length_b   1.000
_cell.length_c   1.000
_cell.angle_alpha   90.00
_cell.angle_beta   90.00
_cell.angle_gamma   90.00
#
_symmetry.space_group_name_H-M   'P 1'
#
loop_
_entity.id
_entity.type
_entity.pdbx_description
1 polymer ?
#
loop_
_entity_poly.entity_id
_entity_poly.type
_entity_poly.pdbx_seq_one_letter_code
_entity_poly.pdbx_strand_id
1 'polypeptide(L)'
;MTEQTTPPSMDASPVDPVDRVLSRAEAHRGVRVFGAAQALQDATTAYGGDADGDQWDREERAALRRVAGLSTELEDVTEVEYRQLRLENVVLVGVHPQGEQADAENSLRELSALAETAGAVVLDGVLQRRPHPDPATYVGRGKAAELRDIVAAVGADTVIADTELAPSQRRALEDVVKVKVIDRTTVILDIFSQHAKSREGKAQVELAQLEYLLPRLRGWGDSMSRQAGGQVGAGGAGMGSRGPGETKIELDRRRIRTKMALLRKQLRDFAPAREAKRAERKRHTIPSVAIAGYTNAGKSSLLNRLTSAGVLVENALFATLDATVRRSETSDGRVYTLTDTVGFVRNLPHQLVEAFRSTLEEVGDADVILHVVDASHPDPAAQLMTVRDVMGDVDANFGQEIVVFNKADLVGEDDRLVLRGLAPNAKFVSSRTGEGIDELRAAIEDALPLPAVEVQAVVPYDRGDLVSAVHESGLIVAQEHRESGTFLHAHVGARLAAELAPFGA
;
A
#
# COMPACT_ATOMS: atom_id res chain seq x y z
N MET A 1 33.66 55.25 -5.24
CA MET A 1 32.77 54.57 -6.19
C MET A 1 33.22 53.14 -6.24
N THR A 2 32.62 52.29 -5.44
CA THR A 2 32.92 50.85 -5.35
C THR A 2 31.59 50.13 -5.66
N GLU A 3 31.54 49.52 -6.83
CA GLU A 3 30.43 48.68 -7.27
C GLU A 3 30.39 47.37 -6.44
N GLN A 4 29.29 47.20 -5.75
CA GLN A 4 28.94 45.93 -5.08
C GLN A 4 28.26 45.04 -6.12
N THR A 5 28.93 43.98 -6.51
CA THR A 5 28.38 42.88 -7.30
C THR A 5 27.59 41.95 -6.38
N THR A 6 26.28 41.91 -6.56
CA THR A 6 25.36 40.94 -5.92
C THR A 6 25.52 39.58 -6.58
N PRO A 7 25.61 38.46 -5.81
CA PRO A 7 25.61 37.13 -6.40
C PRO A 7 24.21 36.72 -6.86
N PRO A 8 24.09 35.89 -7.91
CA PRO A 8 22.79 35.42 -8.39
C PRO A 8 22.15 34.42 -7.39
N SER A 9 20.87 34.59 -7.15
CA SER A 9 20.03 33.70 -6.33
C SER A 9 19.94 32.32 -6.97
N MET A 10 20.50 31.32 -6.30
CA MET A 10 20.23 29.91 -6.55
C MET A 10 18.93 29.52 -5.85
N ASP A 11 17.84 29.65 -6.54
CA ASP A 11 16.55 29.06 -6.14
C ASP A 11 16.00 28.29 -7.34
N ALA A 12 16.61 27.12 -7.59
CA ALA A 12 16.07 26.11 -8.47
C ALA A 12 15.67 24.93 -7.59
N SER A 13 14.39 24.88 -7.23
CA SER A 13 13.78 23.68 -6.68
C SER A 13 14.12 22.49 -7.60
N PRO A 14 14.49 21.31 -7.07
CA PRO A 14 14.76 20.14 -7.90
C PRO A 14 13.49 19.80 -8.68
N VAL A 15 13.58 19.88 -10.00
CA VAL A 15 12.50 19.50 -10.92
C VAL A 15 12.21 18.02 -10.70
N ASP A 16 10.94 17.68 -10.41
CA ASP A 16 10.45 16.33 -10.22
C ASP A 16 10.95 15.42 -11.37
N PRO A 17 11.54 14.25 -11.10
CA PRO A 17 11.95 13.31 -12.13
C PRO A 17 10.84 13.00 -13.15
N VAL A 18 9.59 12.99 -12.72
CA VAL A 18 8.41 12.75 -13.57
C VAL A 18 8.14 13.94 -14.49
N ASP A 19 8.29 15.18 -14.02
CA ASP A 19 8.17 16.38 -14.87
C ASP A 19 9.27 16.43 -15.94
N ARG A 20 10.44 15.89 -15.66
CA ARG A 20 11.51 15.69 -16.65
C ARG A 20 11.12 14.68 -17.74
N VAL A 21 10.41 13.62 -17.36
CA VAL A 21 9.87 12.60 -18.27
C VAL A 21 8.79 13.18 -19.17
N LEU A 22 7.87 13.96 -18.59
CA LEU A 22 6.76 14.56 -19.32
C LEU A 22 7.22 15.63 -20.30
N SER A 23 8.18 16.46 -19.92
CA SER A 23 8.77 17.48 -20.82
C SER A 23 9.53 16.85 -22.00
N ARG A 24 10.14 15.67 -21.83
CA ARG A 24 10.74 14.91 -22.95
C ARG A 24 9.68 14.27 -23.87
N ALA A 25 8.58 13.77 -23.31
CA ALA A 25 7.47 13.23 -24.11
C ALA A 25 6.83 14.30 -25.02
N GLU A 26 6.78 15.55 -24.56
CA GLU A 26 6.32 16.70 -25.35
C GLU A 26 7.34 17.14 -26.40
N ALA A 27 8.64 17.14 -26.08
CA ALA A 27 9.72 17.50 -27.00
C ALA A 27 9.84 16.51 -28.19
N HIS A 28 9.49 15.24 -28.00
CA HIS A 28 9.56 14.22 -29.06
C HIS A 28 8.37 14.23 -30.03
N ARG A 29 7.39 15.09 -29.84
CA ARG A 29 6.29 15.26 -30.80
C ARG A 29 6.69 15.95 -32.11
N GLY A 30 7.90 16.50 -32.25
CA GLY A 30 8.24 17.34 -33.39
C GLY A 30 9.64 17.28 -33.95
N VAL A 31 10.59 16.47 -33.47
CA VAL A 31 11.99 16.54 -33.93
C VAL A 31 12.48 15.17 -34.41
N ARG A 32 12.79 15.08 -35.71
CA ARG A 32 13.62 14.00 -36.26
C ARG A 32 15.05 14.21 -35.74
N VAL A 33 15.52 13.33 -34.86
CA VAL A 33 16.89 13.36 -34.36
C VAL A 33 17.82 12.78 -35.42
N PHE A 34 18.50 13.65 -36.15
CA PHE A 34 19.78 13.35 -36.84
C PHE A 34 20.88 13.84 -35.88
N GLY A 35 21.63 12.93 -35.28
CA GLY A 35 22.82 13.30 -34.49
C GLY A 35 23.31 12.32 -33.42
N ALA A 36 22.51 11.32 -33.08
CA ALA A 36 22.88 10.38 -31.99
C ALA A 36 23.87 9.25 -32.43
N ALA A 37 24.12 9.10 -33.74
CA ALA A 37 24.94 8.00 -34.23
C ALA A 37 26.43 8.16 -33.95
N GLN A 38 26.93 9.39 -33.74
CA GLN A 38 28.36 9.66 -33.54
C GLN A 38 28.79 9.46 -32.08
N ALA A 39 27.91 9.76 -31.11
CA ALA A 39 28.20 9.58 -29.70
C ALA A 39 28.10 8.08 -29.25
N LEU A 40 27.39 7.27 -30.00
CA LEU A 40 27.28 5.83 -29.76
C LEU A 40 28.51 5.04 -30.22
N GLN A 41 29.28 5.53 -31.18
CA GLN A 41 30.50 4.87 -31.64
C GLN A 41 31.67 5.02 -30.66
N ASP A 42 31.72 6.10 -29.91
CA ASP A 42 32.80 6.33 -28.92
C ASP A 42 32.56 5.61 -27.60
N ALA A 43 31.27 5.29 -27.27
CA ALA A 43 30.93 4.53 -26.06
C ALA A 43 31.13 3.02 -26.22
N THR A 44 31.09 2.48 -27.45
CA THR A 44 31.20 1.04 -27.74
C THR A 44 32.63 0.51 -27.61
N THR A 45 33.63 1.39 -27.53
CA THR A 45 35.04 0.97 -27.40
C THR A 45 35.53 0.87 -25.94
N ALA A 46 34.74 1.26 -24.95
CA ALA A 46 35.15 1.25 -23.53
C ALA A 46 34.67 0.04 -22.74
N TYR A 47 33.68 -0.72 -23.24
CA TYR A 47 33.15 -1.92 -22.58
C TYR A 47 33.14 -3.11 -23.54
N GLY A 48 34.31 -3.63 -23.82
CA GLY A 48 34.51 -4.95 -24.44
C GLY A 48 34.35 -6.03 -23.39
N GLY A 49 33.15 -6.48 -23.17
CA GLY A 49 32.84 -7.66 -22.40
C GLY A 49 31.45 -8.12 -22.80
N ASP A 50 31.39 -9.28 -23.49
CA ASP A 50 30.15 -9.99 -23.80
C ASP A 50 29.39 -10.28 -22.51
N ALA A 51 28.52 -9.33 -22.08
CA ALA A 51 27.51 -9.58 -21.08
C ALA A 51 26.33 -10.30 -21.75
N ASP A 52 26.58 -11.56 -22.08
CA ASP A 52 25.59 -12.48 -22.58
C ASP A 52 24.57 -12.80 -21.46
N GLY A 53 23.29 -12.91 -21.78
CA GLY A 53 22.22 -13.31 -20.84
C GLY A 53 22.55 -14.58 -20.05
N ASP A 54 23.51 -15.36 -20.52
CA ASP A 54 24.14 -16.50 -19.88
C ASP A 54 24.93 -16.16 -18.59
N GLN A 55 25.35 -14.89 -18.37
CA GLN A 55 26.09 -14.49 -17.17
C GLN A 55 25.17 -14.23 -16.00
N TRP A 56 24.03 -13.61 -16.24
CA TRP A 56 22.97 -13.44 -15.24
C TRP A 56 22.33 -14.79 -14.84
N ASP A 57 22.10 -15.65 -15.83
CA ASP A 57 21.69 -17.06 -15.59
C ASP A 57 22.74 -17.85 -14.80
N ARG A 58 24.03 -17.52 -14.91
CA ARG A 58 25.09 -18.16 -14.12
C ARG A 58 25.20 -17.62 -12.71
N GLU A 59 24.94 -16.34 -12.50
CA GLU A 59 24.91 -15.72 -11.16
C GLU A 59 23.67 -16.15 -10.39
N GLU A 60 22.50 -16.20 -11.02
CA GLU A 60 21.28 -16.79 -10.42
C GLU A 60 21.46 -18.30 -10.16
N ARG A 61 22.12 -19.04 -11.06
CA ARG A 61 22.48 -20.44 -10.81
C ARG A 61 23.53 -20.61 -9.71
N ALA A 62 24.44 -19.68 -9.55
CA ALA A 62 25.41 -19.68 -8.45
C ALA A 62 24.77 -19.35 -7.10
N ALA A 63 23.78 -18.45 -7.07
CA ALA A 63 22.97 -18.18 -5.90
C ALA A 63 22.12 -19.40 -5.51
N LEU A 64 21.46 -20.06 -6.47
CA LEU A 64 20.74 -21.32 -6.26
C LEU A 64 21.67 -22.48 -5.84
N ARG A 65 22.92 -22.53 -6.32
CA ARG A 65 23.90 -23.55 -5.89
C ARG A 65 24.39 -23.31 -4.46
N ARG A 66 24.50 -22.06 -4.01
CA ARG A 66 24.82 -21.72 -2.61
C ARG A 66 23.68 -22.13 -1.67
N VAL A 67 22.44 -22.01 -2.12
CA VAL A 67 21.24 -22.45 -1.39
C VAL A 67 21.12 -23.98 -1.38
N ALA A 68 21.51 -24.67 -2.45
CA ALA A 68 21.50 -26.14 -2.53
C ALA A 68 22.57 -26.84 -1.67
N GLY A 69 23.59 -26.11 -1.19
CA GLY A 69 24.63 -26.64 -0.30
C GLY A 69 24.32 -26.51 1.19
N LEU A 70 23.24 -25.83 1.56
CA LEU A 70 22.79 -25.66 2.94
C LEU A 70 21.68 -26.68 3.24
N SER A 71 22.10 -27.78 3.86
CA SER A 71 21.21 -28.79 4.41
C SER A 71 20.29 -28.20 5.47
N THR A 72 19.00 -28.42 5.32
CA THR A 72 17.96 -28.53 6.36
C THR A 72 17.27 -27.29 6.94
N GLU A 73 17.51 -26.04 6.59
CA GLU A 73 16.68 -24.93 7.11
C GLU A 73 15.97 -24.17 5.99
N LEU A 74 14.66 -24.21 6.05
CA LEU A 74 13.70 -23.61 5.10
C LEU A 74 13.71 -22.05 5.08
N GLU A 75 14.58 -21.43 5.87
CA GLU A 75 14.57 -19.99 6.06
C GLU A 75 15.28 -19.19 4.94
N ASP A 76 16.15 -19.86 4.15
CA ASP A 76 17.07 -19.12 3.28
C ASP A 76 16.58 -18.82 1.84
N VAL A 77 15.62 -19.56 1.29
CA VAL A 77 15.26 -19.41 -0.13
C VAL A 77 14.44 -18.14 -0.41
N THR A 78 13.56 -17.76 0.51
CA THR A 78 12.72 -16.57 0.37
C THR A 78 13.44 -15.29 0.81
N GLU A 79 14.31 -15.37 1.81
CA GLU A 79 15.10 -14.23 2.26
C GLU A 79 16.16 -13.79 1.24
N VAL A 80 16.74 -14.71 0.50
CA VAL A 80 17.81 -14.41 -0.47
C VAL A 80 17.28 -13.72 -1.72
N GLU A 81 16.10 -14.11 -2.24
CA GLU A 81 15.52 -13.43 -3.40
C GLU A 81 14.96 -12.03 -3.09
N TYR A 82 14.41 -11.80 -1.90
CA TYR A 82 13.84 -10.51 -1.53
C TYR A 82 14.82 -9.56 -0.82
N ARG A 83 15.79 -10.04 -0.05
CA ARG A 83 16.84 -9.20 0.55
C ARG A 83 17.84 -8.62 -0.46
N GLN A 84 17.85 -9.10 -1.70
CA GLN A 84 18.73 -8.60 -2.77
C GLN A 84 18.04 -7.66 -3.77
N LEU A 85 16.78 -7.28 -3.56
CA LEU A 85 16.16 -6.16 -4.27
C LEU A 85 16.73 -4.83 -3.76
N ARG A 86 18.04 -4.59 -3.94
CA ARG A 86 18.54 -3.23 -3.95
C ARG A 86 18.11 -2.62 -5.27
N LEU A 87 17.00 -1.91 -5.23
CA LEU A 87 16.56 -1.05 -6.31
C LEU A 87 17.40 0.22 -6.19
N GLU A 88 18.53 0.31 -6.93
CA GLU A 88 19.37 1.49 -6.84
C GLU A 88 18.91 2.53 -7.85
N ASN A 89 18.95 2.23 -9.14
CA ASN A 89 18.60 3.16 -10.21
C ASN A 89 17.54 2.57 -11.14
N VAL A 90 16.39 3.22 -11.25
CA VAL A 90 15.26 2.61 -11.95
C VAL A 90 14.73 3.50 -13.07
N VAL A 91 14.21 2.85 -14.12
CA VAL A 91 13.42 3.48 -15.19
C VAL A 91 12.00 2.91 -15.13
N LEU A 92 11.03 3.80 -15.18
CA LEU A 92 9.62 3.42 -15.12
C LEU A 92 9.06 3.23 -16.55
N VAL A 93 8.11 2.30 -16.71
CA VAL A 93 7.44 2.09 -17.98
C VAL A 93 5.95 1.84 -17.81
N GLY A 94 5.14 2.56 -18.59
CA GLY A 94 3.68 2.43 -18.59
C GLY A 94 3.11 2.32 -20.01
N VAL A 95 1.91 1.71 -20.11
CA VAL A 95 1.13 1.62 -21.34
C VAL A 95 -0.28 2.14 -21.06
N HIS A 96 -0.80 2.99 -21.92
CA HIS A 96 -2.14 3.55 -21.77
C HIS A 96 -2.90 3.60 -23.10
N PRO A 97 -4.24 3.49 -23.09
CA PRO A 97 -5.08 3.68 -24.27
C PRO A 97 -5.17 5.16 -24.65
N GLN A 98 -5.83 5.41 -25.77
CA GLN A 98 -6.06 6.78 -26.24
C GLN A 98 -7.10 7.48 -25.35
N GLY A 99 -6.81 8.70 -24.92
CA GLY A 99 -7.69 9.51 -24.08
C GLY A 99 -7.35 9.44 -22.58
N GLU A 100 -6.56 8.47 -22.13
CA GLU A 100 -6.21 8.26 -20.71
C GLU A 100 -4.77 8.70 -20.38
N GLN A 101 -4.23 9.68 -21.09
CA GLN A 101 -2.85 10.12 -20.88
C GLN A 101 -2.64 10.72 -19.48
N ALA A 102 -3.56 11.57 -19.02
CA ALA A 102 -3.46 12.21 -17.71
C ALA A 102 -3.50 11.17 -16.57
N ASP A 103 -4.35 10.15 -16.71
CA ASP A 103 -4.42 9.04 -15.78
C ASP A 103 -3.14 8.20 -15.76
N ALA A 104 -2.55 7.95 -16.92
CA ALA A 104 -1.29 7.23 -17.04
C ALA A 104 -0.11 8.02 -16.42
N GLU A 105 -0.10 9.34 -16.59
CA GLU A 105 0.88 10.23 -15.99
C GLU A 105 0.74 10.22 -14.46
N ASN A 106 -0.48 10.30 -13.93
CA ASN A 106 -0.74 10.20 -12.50
C ASN A 106 -0.34 8.82 -11.95
N SER A 107 -0.63 7.74 -12.70
CA SER A 107 -0.20 6.38 -12.32
C SER A 107 1.32 6.24 -12.28
N LEU A 108 2.02 6.86 -13.24
CA LEU A 108 3.49 6.82 -13.27
C LEU A 108 4.11 7.65 -12.14
N ARG A 109 3.49 8.79 -11.75
CA ARG A 109 3.91 9.56 -10.55
C ARG A 109 3.73 8.75 -9.28
N GLU A 110 2.62 8.03 -9.15
CA GLU A 110 2.39 7.15 -8.02
C GLU A 110 3.41 6.00 -7.99
N LEU A 111 3.72 5.40 -9.15
CA LEU A 111 4.77 4.38 -9.25
C LEU A 111 6.15 4.91 -8.90
N SER A 112 6.46 6.17 -9.26
CA SER A 112 7.70 6.85 -8.82
C SER A 112 7.77 6.94 -7.30
N ALA A 113 6.72 7.41 -6.66
CA ALA A 113 6.65 7.51 -5.21
C ALA A 113 6.72 6.14 -4.51
N LEU A 114 6.15 5.09 -5.12
CA LEU A 114 6.30 3.70 -4.65
C LEU A 114 7.75 3.24 -4.75
N ALA A 115 8.41 3.45 -5.89
CA ALA A 115 9.80 3.08 -6.10
C ALA A 115 10.74 3.80 -5.12
N GLU A 116 10.55 5.10 -4.92
CA GLU A 116 11.30 5.89 -3.93
C GLU A 116 11.08 5.40 -2.50
N THR A 117 9.84 5.03 -2.15
CA THR A 117 9.53 4.42 -0.84
C THR A 117 10.22 3.09 -0.66
N ALA A 118 10.39 2.31 -1.71
CA ALA A 118 11.16 1.06 -1.70
C ALA A 118 12.69 1.28 -1.65
N GLY A 119 13.15 2.53 -1.71
CA GLY A 119 14.56 2.91 -1.64
C GLY A 119 15.24 3.03 -3.00
N ALA A 120 14.48 3.10 -4.11
CA ALA A 120 15.01 3.30 -5.45
C ALA A 120 15.21 4.78 -5.78
N VAL A 121 16.09 5.06 -6.75
CA VAL A 121 16.23 6.37 -7.38
C VAL A 121 15.64 6.30 -8.78
N VAL A 122 14.57 7.04 -9.04
CA VAL A 122 13.93 7.09 -10.35
C VAL A 122 14.71 8.03 -11.27
N LEU A 123 15.31 7.48 -12.33
CA LEU A 123 16.14 8.23 -13.27
C LEU A 123 15.32 8.74 -14.47
N ASP A 124 14.39 7.95 -14.97
CA ASP A 124 13.57 8.28 -16.15
C ASP A 124 12.29 7.46 -16.18
N GLY A 125 11.39 7.76 -17.12
CA GLY A 125 10.17 7.00 -17.35
C GLY A 125 9.69 7.08 -18.79
N VAL A 126 8.97 6.04 -19.21
CA VAL A 126 8.50 5.88 -20.57
C VAL A 126 7.02 5.54 -20.57
N LEU A 127 6.21 6.34 -21.27
CA LEU A 127 4.81 6.05 -21.53
C LEU A 127 4.63 5.67 -23.00
N GLN A 128 3.84 4.61 -23.24
CA GLN A 128 3.45 4.21 -24.58
C GLN A 128 1.94 4.22 -24.74
N ARG A 129 1.45 4.94 -25.75
CA ARG A 129 0.04 4.88 -26.14
C ARG A 129 -0.24 3.61 -26.96
N ARG A 130 -1.02 2.69 -26.40
CA ARG A 130 -1.54 1.47 -27.05
C ARG A 130 -2.91 1.11 -26.47
N PRO A 131 -3.83 0.55 -27.27
CA PRO A 131 -5.13 0.09 -26.75
C PRO A 131 -4.98 -0.97 -25.65
N HIS A 132 -3.99 -1.87 -25.79
CA HIS A 132 -3.67 -2.93 -24.82
C HIS A 132 -2.17 -3.16 -24.75
N PRO A 133 -1.61 -3.61 -23.62
CA PRO A 133 -0.22 -4.04 -23.50
C PRO A 133 0.11 -5.11 -24.56
N ASP A 134 1.36 -5.10 -25.02
CA ASP A 134 1.84 -6.11 -25.96
C ASP A 134 1.89 -7.49 -25.29
N PRO A 135 1.32 -8.54 -25.90
CA PRO A 135 1.31 -9.88 -25.28
C PRO A 135 2.71 -10.48 -25.06
N ALA A 136 3.69 -10.08 -25.87
CA ALA A 136 5.03 -10.61 -25.80
C ALA A 136 5.93 -9.79 -24.85
N THR A 137 6.01 -8.47 -25.05
CA THR A 137 7.00 -7.60 -24.39
C THR A 137 6.38 -6.47 -23.55
N TYR A 138 5.08 -6.53 -23.27
CA TYR A 138 4.34 -5.47 -22.54
C TYR A 138 4.25 -4.16 -23.33
N VAL A 139 5.37 -3.58 -23.75
CA VAL A 139 5.49 -2.48 -24.70
C VAL A 139 5.77 -3.03 -26.10
N GLY A 140 5.48 -2.27 -27.15
CA GLY A 140 5.79 -2.70 -28.53
C GLY A 140 7.31 -2.86 -28.74
N ARG A 141 7.71 -3.75 -29.64
CA ARG A 141 9.15 -4.07 -29.89
C ARG A 141 10.01 -2.82 -30.14
N GLY A 142 9.55 -1.84 -30.90
CA GLY A 142 10.27 -0.59 -31.13
C GLY A 142 10.47 0.20 -29.82
N LYS A 143 9.42 0.25 -28.97
CA LYS A 143 9.51 0.94 -27.68
C LYS A 143 10.36 0.19 -26.68
N ALA A 144 10.40 -1.13 -26.72
CA ALA A 144 11.30 -1.95 -25.92
C ALA A 144 12.79 -1.70 -26.28
N ALA A 145 13.09 -1.51 -27.58
CA ALA A 145 14.44 -1.12 -28.01
C ALA A 145 14.81 0.30 -27.57
N GLU A 146 13.87 1.25 -27.66
CA GLU A 146 14.06 2.62 -27.13
C GLU A 146 14.30 2.61 -25.62
N LEU A 147 13.51 1.79 -24.87
CA LEU A 147 13.70 1.62 -23.44
C LEU A 147 15.08 1.07 -23.09
N ARG A 148 15.59 0.10 -23.86
CA ARG A 148 16.96 -0.42 -23.70
C ARG A 148 17.99 0.72 -23.86
N ASP A 149 17.82 1.55 -24.89
CA ASP A 149 18.75 2.64 -25.18
C ASP A 149 18.70 3.72 -24.06
N ILE A 150 17.52 3.99 -23.51
CA ILE A 150 17.35 4.88 -22.34
C ILE A 150 18.04 4.27 -21.12
N VAL A 151 17.77 3.02 -20.78
CA VAL A 151 18.39 2.30 -19.65
C VAL A 151 19.91 2.38 -19.72
N ALA A 152 20.48 2.11 -20.90
CA ALA A 152 21.93 2.20 -21.10
C ALA A 152 22.46 3.63 -20.96
N ALA A 153 21.73 4.64 -21.45
CA ALA A 153 22.13 6.04 -21.40
C ALA A 153 22.11 6.63 -19.99
N VAL A 154 21.12 6.25 -19.17
CA VAL A 154 20.98 6.78 -17.80
C VAL A 154 21.69 5.90 -16.75
N GLY A 155 22.15 4.71 -17.12
CA GLY A 155 22.80 3.77 -16.20
C GLY A 155 21.84 3.14 -15.19
N ALA A 156 20.61 2.85 -15.61
CA ALA A 156 19.64 2.17 -14.76
C ALA A 156 19.95 0.66 -14.68
N ASP A 157 19.72 0.08 -13.52
CA ASP A 157 19.90 -1.35 -13.25
C ASP A 157 18.56 -2.14 -13.29
N THR A 158 17.44 -1.43 -13.19
CA THR A 158 16.12 -2.05 -13.11
C THR A 158 15.08 -1.24 -13.90
N VAL A 159 14.14 -1.94 -14.54
CA VAL A 159 12.94 -1.35 -15.15
C VAL A 159 11.72 -1.76 -14.34
N ILE A 160 10.85 -0.81 -14.02
CA ILE A 160 9.60 -1.05 -13.28
C ILE A 160 8.40 -0.79 -14.20
N ALA A 161 7.57 -1.81 -14.41
CA ALA A 161 6.32 -1.69 -15.16
C ALA A 161 5.15 -1.28 -14.25
N ASP A 162 4.31 -0.38 -14.76
CA ASP A 162 3.18 0.21 -14.03
C ASP A 162 2.00 -0.76 -13.79
N THR A 163 2.00 -1.92 -14.43
CA THR A 163 1.00 -2.97 -14.25
C THR A 163 1.65 -4.30 -13.97
N GLU A 164 0.86 -5.26 -13.48
CA GLU A 164 1.34 -6.63 -13.30
C GLU A 164 1.75 -7.26 -14.64
N LEU A 165 2.94 -7.87 -14.67
CA LEU A 165 3.48 -8.52 -15.86
C LEU A 165 3.24 -10.02 -15.82
N ALA A 166 2.81 -10.57 -16.95
CA ALA A 166 2.88 -12.02 -17.15
C ALA A 166 4.36 -12.48 -17.13
N PRO A 167 4.66 -13.69 -16.62
CA PRO A 167 6.03 -14.19 -16.57
C PRO A 167 6.75 -14.21 -17.92
N SER A 168 6.01 -14.45 -19.01
CA SER A 168 6.52 -14.41 -20.38
C SER A 168 6.87 -13.00 -20.85
N GLN A 169 6.01 -12.00 -20.51
CA GLN A 169 6.24 -10.59 -20.84
C GLN A 169 7.48 -10.06 -20.11
N ARG A 170 7.60 -10.34 -18.81
CA ARG A 170 8.75 -9.94 -17.99
C ARG A 170 10.04 -10.41 -18.63
N ARG A 171 10.17 -11.72 -18.95
CA ARG A 171 11.38 -12.28 -19.56
C ARG A 171 11.69 -11.72 -20.93
N ALA A 172 10.67 -11.65 -21.80
CA ALA A 172 10.88 -11.10 -23.12
C ALA A 172 11.31 -9.63 -23.10
N LEU A 173 10.87 -8.88 -22.09
CA LEU A 173 11.32 -7.50 -21.89
C LEU A 173 12.73 -7.47 -21.31
N GLU A 174 13.07 -8.30 -20.31
CA GLU A 174 14.42 -8.46 -19.76
C GLU A 174 15.43 -8.84 -20.86
N ASP A 175 15.04 -9.75 -21.78
CA ASP A 175 15.87 -10.15 -22.93
C ASP A 175 16.18 -8.98 -23.88
N VAL A 176 15.30 -7.98 -23.97
CA VAL A 176 15.51 -6.80 -24.80
C VAL A 176 16.29 -5.73 -24.08
N VAL A 177 15.86 -5.36 -22.85
CA VAL A 177 16.43 -4.23 -22.10
C VAL A 177 17.75 -4.56 -21.42
N LYS A 178 18.06 -5.85 -21.23
CA LYS A 178 19.31 -6.38 -20.64
C LYS A 178 19.53 -5.97 -19.17
N VAL A 179 18.49 -5.53 -18.48
CA VAL A 179 18.47 -5.27 -17.05
C VAL A 179 17.25 -5.96 -16.44
N LYS A 180 17.21 -6.03 -15.12
CA LYS A 180 16.09 -6.62 -14.38
C LYS A 180 14.79 -5.89 -14.68
N VAL A 181 13.70 -6.63 -14.85
CA VAL A 181 12.35 -6.07 -15.00
C VAL A 181 11.47 -6.57 -13.86
N ILE A 182 10.87 -5.66 -13.15
CA ILE A 182 9.88 -5.93 -12.12
C ILE A 182 8.59 -5.19 -12.44
N ASP A 183 7.53 -5.50 -11.73
CA ASP A 183 6.26 -4.84 -11.88
C ASP A 183 5.83 -4.11 -10.59
N ARG A 184 4.79 -3.29 -10.70
CA ARG A 184 4.19 -2.54 -9.58
C ARG A 184 3.89 -3.44 -8.37
N THR A 185 3.36 -4.65 -8.61
CA THR A 185 3.05 -5.63 -7.56
C THR A 185 4.30 -6.01 -6.76
N THR A 186 5.41 -6.25 -7.43
CA THR A 186 6.70 -6.58 -6.78
C THR A 186 7.17 -5.44 -5.88
N VAL A 187 7.08 -4.19 -6.34
CA VAL A 187 7.47 -3.00 -5.55
C VAL A 187 6.60 -2.87 -4.31
N ILE A 188 5.27 -3.01 -4.44
CA ILE A 188 4.34 -2.94 -3.30
C ILE A 188 4.64 -4.04 -2.28
N LEU A 189 4.89 -5.28 -2.74
CA LEU A 189 5.25 -6.40 -1.87
C LEU A 189 6.57 -6.17 -1.12
N ASP A 190 7.53 -5.52 -1.75
CA ASP A 190 8.81 -5.15 -1.13
C ASP A 190 8.61 -4.10 -0.03
N ILE A 191 7.85 -3.02 -0.31
CA ILE A 191 7.50 -2.00 0.68
C ILE A 191 6.81 -2.64 1.90
N PHE A 192 5.84 -3.53 1.67
CA PHE A 192 5.17 -4.24 2.74
C PHE A 192 6.09 -5.13 3.57
N SER A 193 7.05 -5.80 2.92
CA SER A 193 8.06 -6.59 3.60
C SER A 193 8.92 -5.76 4.55
N GLN A 194 9.25 -4.53 4.16
CA GLN A 194 10.04 -3.60 4.96
C GLN A 194 9.24 -3.03 6.14
N HIS A 195 7.93 -2.78 5.97
CA HIS A 195 7.08 -2.12 6.96
C HIS A 195 6.32 -3.06 7.90
N ALA A 196 6.23 -4.36 7.61
CA ALA A 196 5.59 -5.35 8.47
C ALA A 196 6.34 -5.52 9.79
N LYS A 197 5.76 -5.08 10.90
CA LYS A 197 6.34 -5.17 12.25
C LYS A 197 5.76 -6.32 13.05
N SER A 198 4.44 -6.54 12.96
CA SER A 198 3.75 -7.59 13.68
C SER A 198 4.06 -8.99 13.12
N ARG A 199 3.92 -10.03 13.95
CA ARG A 199 4.04 -11.42 13.50
C ARG A 199 2.96 -11.77 12.47
N GLU A 200 1.77 -11.23 12.64
CA GLU A 200 0.65 -11.43 11.74
C GLU A 200 0.92 -10.75 10.39
N GLY A 201 1.29 -9.45 10.39
CA GLY A 201 1.62 -8.70 9.18
C GLY A 201 2.76 -9.35 8.39
N LYS A 202 3.82 -9.81 9.06
CA LYS A 202 4.91 -10.57 8.42
C LYS A 202 4.43 -11.85 7.74
N ALA A 203 3.56 -12.63 8.42
CA ALA A 203 3.03 -13.85 7.84
C ALA A 203 2.08 -13.58 6.65
N GLN A 204 1.32 -12.49 6.70
CA GLN A 204 0.45 -12.04 5.60
C GLN A 204 1.26 -11.63 4.37
N VAL A 205 2.28 -10.78 4.57
CA VAL A 205 3.15 -10.32 3.48
C VAL A 205 3.90 -11.48 2.86
N GLU A 206 4.47 -12.38 3.67
CA GLU A 206 5.18 -13.56 3.17
C GLU A 206 4.26 -14.50 2.38
N LEU A 207 3.02 -14.69 2.85
CA LEU A 207 2.03 -15.47 2.11
C LEU A 207 1.74 -14.85 0.75
N ALA A 208 1.47 -13.54 0.69
CA ALA A 208 1.21 -12.81 -0.55
C ALA A 208 2.40 -12.89 -1.53
N GLN A 209 3.63 -12.75 -1.02
CA GLN A 209 4.85 -12.93 -1.80
C GLN A 209 4.95 -14.32 -2.42
N LEU A 210 4.68 -15.37 -1.65
CA LEU A 210 4.71 -16.76 -2.14
C LEU A 210 3.59 -17.05 -3.15
N GLU A 211 2.41 -16.47 -2.97
CA GLU A 211 1.29 -16.56 -3.92
C GLU A 211 1.62 -15.89 -5.25
N TYR A 212 2.25 -14.74 -5.19
CA TYR A 212 2.73 -14.01 -6.36
C TYR A 212 3.84 -14.75 -7.10
N LEU A 213 4.80 -15.36 -6.38
CA LEU A 213 5.94 -16.07 -6.95
C LEU A 213 5.56 -17.44 -7.56
N LEU A 214 4.65 -18.18 -6.92
CA LEU A 214 4.33 -19.57 -7.28
C LEU A 214 3.97 -19.78 -8.77
N PRO A 215 3.11 -18.96 -9.43
CA PRO A 215 2.85 -19.07 -10.86
C PRO A 215 4.05 -18.68 -11.71
N ARG A 216 4.93 -17.80 -11.22
CA ARG A 216 6.12 -17.30 -11.94
C ARG A 216 7.27 -18.29 -11.99
N LEU A 217 7.30 -19.29 -11.12
CA LEU A 217 8.25 -20.41 -11.16
C LEU A 217 8.03 -21.38 -12.34
N ARG A 218 6.93 -21.27 -13.07
CA ARG A 218 6.61 -22.19 -14.19
C ARG A 218 7.54 -22.09 -15.40
N GLY A 219 8.23 -21.00 -15.60
CA GLY A 219 9.02 -20.78 -16.80
C GLY A 219 10.49 -21.20 -16.73
N TRP A 220 11.02 -21.56 -15.57
CA TRP A 220 12.43 -21.94 -15.41
C TRP A 220 12.73 -23.37 -15.95
N GLY A 221 11.74 -24.28 -15.91
CA GLY A 221 11.90 -25.66 -16.40
C GLY A 221 12.09 -25.78 -17.90
N ASP A 222 11.44 -24.89 -18.65
CA ASP A 222 11.45 -24.98 -20.12
C ASP A 222 12.79 -24.55 -20.74
N SER A 223 13.53 -23.63 -20.11
CA SER A 223 14.86 -23.21 -20.56
C SER A 223 15.92 -24.27 -20.25
N MET A 224 15.86 -24.89 -19.07
CA MET A 224 16.79 -25.95 -18.68
C MET A 224 16.52 -27.28 -19.42
N SER A 225 15.28 -27.58 -19.79
CA SER A 225 14.92 -28.76 -20.59
C SER A 225 15.43 -28.66 -22.01
N ARG A 226 15.45 -27.48 -22.63
CA ARG A 226 16.02 -27.27 -23.96
C ARG A 226 17.55 -27.41 -23.97
N GLN A 227 18.23 -27.01 -22.90
CA GLN A 227 19.69 -27.13 -22.78
C GLN A 227 20.17 -28.54 -22.47
N ALA A 228 19.34 -29.33 -21.73
CA ALA A 228 19.64 -30.74 -21.45
C ALA A 228 19.28 -31.69 -22.62
N GLY A 229 18.39 -31.25 -23.53
CA GLY A 229 17.96 -32.03 -24.70
C GLY A 229 18.92 -32.01 -25.89
N GLY A 230 19.98 -31.17 -25.86
CA GLY A 230 20.93 -31.02 -26.97
C GLY A 230 21.99 -32.12 -27.10
N GLN A 231 22.07 -33.10 -26.23
CA GLN A 231 23.13 -34.11 -26.25
C GLN A 231 22.64 -35.54 -25.96
N VAL A 232 21.66 -35.99 -26.73
CA VAL A 232 21.37 -37.42 -26.79
C VAL A 232 21.30 -37.85 -28.27
N GLY A 233 22.49 -38.11 -28.81
CA GLY A 233 22.63 -38.92 -30.01
C GLY A 233 22.43 -40.38 -29.68
N ALA A 234 21.61 -41.04 -30.49
CA ALA A 234 21.54 -42.44 -30.81
C ALA A 234 21.46 -43.49 -29.67
N GLY A 235 20.30 -44.13 -29.57
CA GLY A 235 20.17 -45.50 -29.15
C GLY A 235 19.59 -45.77 -27.78
N GLY A 236 18.30 -46.11 -27.71
CA GLY A 236 17.72 -46.78 -26.56
C GLY A 236 16.31 -46.31 -26.23
N ALA A 237 15.31 -47.10 -26.61
CA ALA A 237 13.94 -47.01 -26.12
C ALA A 237 13.92 -47.21 -24.60
N GLY A 238 13.68 -46.15 -23.86
CA GLY A 238 13.56 -46.18 -22.39
C GLY A 238 12.65 -45.08 -21.92
N MET A 239 11.57 -45.45 -21.22
CA MET A 239 10.54 -44.61 -20.59
C MET A 239 11.04 -43.28 -20.08
N GLY A 240 10.29 -42.23 -20.42
CA GLY A 240 10.51 -40.83 -20.11
C GLY A 240 11.19 -40.50 -18.79
N SER A 241 12.50 -40.34 -18.85
CA SER A 241 13.30 -39.74 -17.78
C SER A 241 12.96 -38.26 -17.73
N ARG A 242 12.16 -37.85 -16.75
CA ARG A 242 12.01 -36.44 -16.36
C ARG A 242 13.39 -35.88 -16.07
N GLY A 243 13.79 -34.84 -16.80
CA GLY A 243 15.11 -34.24 -16.64
C GLY A 243 15.32 -33.71 -15.21
N PRO A 244 16.57 -33.65 -14.71
CA PRO A 244 16.90 -33.23 -13.34
C PRO A 244 16.40 -31.80 -12.99
N GLY A 245 16.08 -30.97 -14.00
CA GLY A 245 15.49 -29.65 -13.81
C GLY A 245 14.02 -29.69 -13.43
N GLU A 246 13.20 -30.59 -13.99
CA GLU A 246 11.78 -30.71 -13.63
C GLU A 246 11.59 -31.14 -12.18
N THR A 247 12.43 -32.03 -11.67
CA THR A 247 12.39 -32.53 -10.30
C THR A 247 12.71 -31.45 -9.29
N LYS A 248 13.62 -30.52 -9.59
CA LYS A 248 13.97 -29.42 -8.69
C LYS A 248 12.82 -28.40 -8.58
N ILE A 249 12.25 -27.99 -9.71
CA ILE A 249 11.11 -27.05 -9.71
C ILE A 249 9.88 -27.65 -9.02
N GLU A 250 9.64 -28.94 -9.19
CA GLU A 250 8.54 -29.63 -8.53
C GLU A 250 8.77 -29.71 -7.01
N LEU A 251 10.00 -29.94 -6.56
CA LEU A 251 10.38 -29.89 -5.15
C LEU A 251 10.22 -28.49 -4.57
N ASP A 252 10.68 -27.45 -5.28
CA ASP A 252 10.57 -26.06 -4.81
C ASP A 252 9.11 -25.62 -4.74
N ARG A 253 8.28 -25.96 -5.71
CA ARG A 253 6.82 -25.75 -5.64
C ARG A 253 6.19 -26.46 -4.44
N ARG A 254 6.61 -27.69 -4.17
CA ARG A 254 6.09 -28.44 -3.02
C ARG A 254 6.47 -27.75 -1.70
N ARG A 255 7.71 -27.28 -1.58
CA ARG A 255 8.20 -26.53 -0.42
C ARG A 255 7.40 -25.25 -0.24
N ILE A 256 7.24 -24.44 -1.29
CA ILE A 256 6.47 -23.21 -1.26
C ILE A 256 5.01 -23.48 -0.85
N ARG A 257 4.34 -24.47 -1.44
CA ARG A 257 2.98 -24.85 -1.04
C ARG A 257 2.89 -25.28 0.43
N THR A 258 3.89 -26.01 0.92
CA THR A 258 3.96 -26.41 2.33
C THR A 258 4.12 -25.19 3.23
N LYS A 259 4.98 -24.23 2.87
CA LYS A 259 5.17 -22.97 3.59
C LYS A 259 3.90 -22.11 3.59
N MET A 260 3.25 -21.98 2.42
CA MET A 260 1.95 -21.27 2.32
C MET A 260 0.87 -21.92 3.22
N ALA A 261 0.79 -23.25 3.27
CA ALA A 261 -0.14 -23.95 4.15
C ALA A 261 0.15 -23.69 5.63
N LEU A 262 1.43 -23.64 6.02
CA LEU A 262 1.85 -23.30 7.38
C LEU A 262 1.49 -21.84 7.74
N LEU A 263 1.78 -20.88 6.86
CA LEU A 263 1.44 -19.49 7.05
C LEU A 263 -0.07 -19.28 7.16
N ARG A 264 -0.88 -19.91 6.28
CA ARG A 264 -2.35 -19.88 6.39
C ARG A 264 -2.86 -20.48 7.70
N LYS A 265 -2.18 -21.50 8.23
CA LYS A 265 -2.50 -22.03 9.55
C LYS A 265 -2.19 -21.02 10.65
N GLN A 266 -1.01 -20.41 10.63
CA GLN A 266 -0.61 -19.38 11.59
C GLN A 266 -1.60 -18.19 11.59
N LEU A 267 -2.01 -17.71 10.41
CA LEU A 267 -2.99 -16.65 10.29
C LEU A 267 -4.36 -17.02 10.90
N ARG A 268 -4.82 -18.25 10.70
CA ARG A 268 -6.03 -18.75 11.37
C ARG A 268 -5.87 -18.82 12.89
N ASP A 269 -4.70 -19.15 13.40
CA ASP A 269 -4.42 -19.22 14.83
C ASP A 269 -4.44 -17.83 15.52
N PHE A 270 -4.25 -16.74 14.77
CA PHE A 270 -4.41 -15.36 15.29
C PHE A 270 -5.88 -14.90 15.37
N ALA A 271 -6.78 -15.45 14.55
CA ALA A 271 -8.19 -15.01 14.49
C ALA A 271 -8.93 -15.03 15.85
N PRO A 272 -8.83 -16.09 16.70
CA PRO A 272 -9.53 -16.12 17.98
C PRO A 272 -9.11 -14.99 18.93
N ALA A 273 -7.84 -14.60 18.91
CA ALA A 273 -7.35 -13.52 19.78
C ALA A 273 -7.91 -12.15 19.34
N ARG A 274 -8.05 -11.92 18.01
CA ARG A 274 -8.71 -10.72 17.48
C ARG A 274 -10.20 -10.69 17.83
N GLU A 275 -10.90 -11.80 17.59
CA GLU A 275 -12.33 -11.92 17.93
C GLU A 275 -12.58 -11.69 19.42
N ALA A 276 -11.73 -12.21 20.30
CA ALA A 276 -11.84 -11.99 21.74
C ALA A 276 -11.72 -10.49 22.09
N LYS A 277 -10.73 -9.77 21.50
CA LYS A 277 -10.56 -8.32 21.69
C LYS A 277 -11.77 -7.52 21.14
N ARG A 278 -12.31 -7.91 19.97
CA ARG A 278 -13.51 -7.30 19.39
C ARG A 278 -14.73 -7.53 20.28
N ALA A 279 -14.92 -8.76 20.75
CA ALA A 279 -16.03 -9.11 21.66
C ALA A 279 -15.94 -8.34 22.98
N GLU A 280 -14.73 -8.09 23.49
CA GLU A 280 -14.52 -7.28 24.69
C GLU A 280 -14.91 -5.81 24.45
N ARG A 281 -14.47 -5.20 23.34
CA ARG A 281 -14.90 -3.83 22.94
C ARG A 281 -16.42 -3.74 22.80
N LYS A 282 -17.05 -4.69 22.10
CA LYS A 282 -18.51 -4.74 21.94
C LYS A 282 -19.25 -4.90 23.28
N ARG A 283 -18.71 -5.70 24.24
CA ARG A 283 -19.28 -5.83 25.59
C ARG A 283 -19.23 -4.53 26.39
N HIS A 284 -18.18 -3.75 26.21
CA HIS A 284 -18.02 -2.46 26.89
C HIS A 284 -18.73 -1.32 26.17
N THR A 285 -19.42 -1.60 25.06
CA THR A 285 -20.16 -0.61 24.26
C THR A 285 -19.27 0.58 23.84
N ILE A 286 -17.97 0.33 23.61
CA ILE A 286 -17.02 1.36 23.17
C ILE A 286 -17.13 1.47 21.65
N PRO A 287 -17.60 2.61 21.11
CA PRO A 287 -17.70 2.81 19.68
C PRO A 287 -16.33 2.81 19.01
N SER A 288 -16.31 2.45 17.73
CA SER A 288 -15.08 2.38 16.92
C SER A 288 -15.16 3.24 15.68
N VAL A 289 -14.11 3.99 15.43
CA VAL A 289 -13.94 4.84 14.25
C VAL A 289 -12.73 4.31 13.48
N ALA A 290 -12.91 3.92 12.22
CA ALA A 290 -11.81 3.53 11.35
C ALA A 290 -11.41 4.68 10.41
N ILE A 291 -10.11 4.88 10.24
CA ILE A 291 -9.56 5.85 9.29
C ILE A 291 -9.12 5.09 8.05
N ALA A 292 -9.88 5.21 6.97
CA ALA A 292 -9.57 4.63 5.67
C ALA A 292 -9.20 5.72 4.67
N GLY A 293 -8.50 5.38 3.60
CA GLY A 293 -8.15 6.34 2.56
C GLY A 293 -6.89 5.95 1.81
N TYR A 294 -6.62 6.70 0.76
CA TYR A 294 -5.50 6.47 -0.13
C TYR A 294 -4.14 6.59 0.60
N THR A 295 -3.08 5.99 0.06
CA THR A 295 -1.72 6.19 0.58
C THR A 295 -1.35 7.68 0.54
N ASN A 296 -0.60 8.13 1.52
CA ASN A 296 -0.19 9.53 1.67
C ASN A 296 -1.33 10.57 1.77
N ALA A 297 -2.58 10.15 1.94
CA ALA A 297 -3.69 11.09 2.21
C ALA A 297 -3.61 11.74 3.62
N GLY A 298 -2.68 11.29 4.46
CA GLY A 298 -2.44 11.84 5.78
C GLY A 298 -3.24 11.19 6.90
N LYS A 299 -3.62 9.91 6.77
CA LYS A 299 -4.36 9.13 7.78
C LYS A 299 -3.69 9.12 9.15
N SER A 300 -2.44 8.71 9.22
CA SER A 300 -1.66 8.65 10.46
C SER A 300 -1.39 10.03 11.06
N SER A 301 -1.23 11.06 10.21
CA SER A 301 -1.14 12.46 10.65
C SER A 301 -2.44 12.93 11.30
N LEU A 302 -3.57 12.56 10.69
CA LEU A 302 -4.90 12.88 11.20
C LEU A 302 -5.17 12.14 12.52
N LEU A 303 -4.82 10.85 12.63
CA LEU A 303 -4.88 10.10 13.89
C LEU A 303 -4.11 10.82 15.01
N ASN A 304 -2.86 11.22 14.74
CA ASN A 304 -2.05 11.95 15.72
C ASN A 304 -2.70 13.26 16.15
N ARG A 305 -3.29 13.98 15.21
CA ARG A 305 -3.94 15.27 15.49
C ARG A 305 -5.21 15.11 16.33
N LEU A 306 -5.99 14.06 16.07
CA LEU A 306 -7.21 13.76 16.81
C LEU A 306 -6.94 13.23 18.22
N THR A 307 -5.87 12.43 18.41
CA THR A 307 -5.60 11.73 19.67
C THR A 307 -4.43 12.31 20.47
N SER A 308 -3.73 13.34 19.97
CA SER A 308 -2.48 13.86 20.55
C SER A 308 -1.40 12.77 20.78
N ALA A 309 -1.51 11.64 20.07
CA ALA A 309 -0.59 10.53 20.17
C ALA A 309 0.60 10.77 19.23
N GLY A 310 1.82 10.73 19.72
CA GLY A 310 3.04 10.91 18.92
C GLY A 310 3.38 9.67 18.09
N VAL A 311 2.48 9.23 17.19
CA VAL A 311 2.80 8.16 16.23
C VAL A 311 3.78 8.70 15.20
N LEU A 312 4.81 7.92 14.87
CA LEU A 312 5.77 8.29 13.83
C LEU A 312 5.02 8.47 12.49
N VAL A 313 5.11 9.65 11.93
CA VAL A 313 4.55 9.96 10.61
C VAL A 313 5.72 10.10 9.64
N GLU A 314 5.78 9.23 8.68
CA GLU A 314 6.73 9.29 7.57
C GLU A 314 6.00 9.71 6.30
N ASN A 315 6.62 10.56 5.48
CA ASN A 315 6.12 10.92 4.15
C ASN A 315 6.43 9.80 3.13
N ALA A 316 6.09 8.56 3.49
CA ALA A 316 6.30 7.38 2.68
C ALA A 316 4.94 6.71 2.40
N LEU A 317 4.82 6.11 1.21
CA LEU A 317 3.64 5.32 0.89
C LEU A 317 3.64 4.06 1.77
N PHE A 318 2.46 3.64 2.26
CA PHE A 318 2.33 2.48 3.16
C PHE A 318 3.14 2.57 4.48
N ALA A 319 3.31 3.77 5.03
CA ALA A 319 3.96 3.96 6.33
C ALA A 319 3.27 3.18 7.47
N THR A 320 1.97 2.94 7.36
CA THR A 320 1.17 2.11 8.27
C THR A 320 0.73 0.84 7.55
N LEU A 321 1.21 -0.32 8.00
CA LEU A 321 0.78 -1.64 7.54
C LEU A 321 -0.05 -2.36 8.62
N ASP A 322 0.41 -2.33 9.86
CA ASP A 322 -0.30 -2.89 11.00
C ASP A 322 -1.31 -1.86 11.55
N ALA A 323 -2.56 -2.26 11.73
CA ALA A 323 -3.60 -1.40 12.26
C ALA A 323 -3.22 -0.87 13.66
N THR A 324 -3.27 0.45 13.82
CA THR A 324 -2.94 1.11 15.08
C THR A 324 -4.21 1.64 15.73
N VAL A 325 -4.62 1.05 16.86
CA VAL A 325 -5.80 1.46 17.64
C VAL A 325 -5.40 2.45 18.73
N ARG A 326 -6.12 3.55 18.84
CA ARG A 326 -5.96 4.57 19.88
C ARG A 326 -7.29 4.90 20.54
N ARG A 327 -7.24 5.13 21.85
CA ARG A 327 -8.39 5.61 22.62
C ARG A 327 -8.48 7.13 22.49
N SER A 328 -9.68 7.65 22.30
CA SER A 328 -10.00 9.07 22.31
C SER A 328 -11.29 9.31 23.10
N GLU A 329 -11.55 10.56 23.44
CA GLU A 329 -12.72 10.96 24.21
C GLU A 329 -13.46 12.05 23.45
N THR A 330 -14.79 12.00 23.52
CA THR A 330 -15.69 13.04 23.01
C THR A 330 -15.73 14.23 23.97
N SER A 331 -16.30 15.33 23.56
CA SER A 331 -16.46 16.54 24.39
C SER A 331 -17.32 16.28 25.64
N ASP A 332 -18.23 15.31 25.58
CA ASP A 332 -19.10 14.86 26.68
C ASP A 332 -18.49 13.74 27.54
N GLY A 333 -17.22 13.35 27.29
CA GLY A 333 -16.48 12.36 28.08
C GLY A 333 -16.68 10.90 27.67
N ARG A 334 -17.48 10.62 26.64
CA ARG A 334 -17.61 9.23 26.12
C ARG A 334 -16.32 8.79 25.46
N VAL A 335 -15.94 7.54 25.71
CA VAL A 335 -14.74 6.94 25.14
C VAL A 335 -15.07 6.25 23.82
N TYR A 336 -14.23 6.47 22.82
CA TYR A 336 -14.27 5.75 21.57
C TYR A 336 -12.85 5.35 21.10
N THR A 337 -12.76 4.43 20.13
CA THR A 337 -11.48 4.02 19.57
C THR A 337 -11.32 4.56 18.15
N LEU A 338 -10.12 5.05 17.84
CA LEU A 338 -9.68 5.42 16.50
C LEU A 338 -8.68 4.38 16.00
N THR A 339 -8.92 3.85 14.81
CA THR A 339 -8.06 2.84 14.19
C THR A 339 -7.50 3.37 12.87
N ASP A 340 -6.16 3.52 12.77
CA ASP A 340 -5.48 3.79 11.52
C ASP A 340 -5.32 2.49 10.73
N THR A 341 -5.56 2.54 9.43
CA THR A 341 -5.53 1.37 8.55
C THR A 341 -4.50 1.52 7.44
N VAL A 342 -4.26 0.42 6.73
CA VAL A 342 -3.39 0.40 5.55
C VAL A 342 -3.89 1.39 4.49
N GLY A 343 -2.98 2.11 3.85
CA GLY A 343 -3.32 2.98 2.73
C GLY A 343 -3.66 2.19 1.48
N PHE A 344 -4.62 2.68 0.72
CA PHE A 344 -4.98 2.13 -0.58
C PHE A 344 -4.14 2.75 -1.70
N VAL A 345 -3.94 2.01 -2.77
CA VAL A 345 -3.30 2.46 -4.01
C VAL A 345 -4.11 1.99 -5.20
N ARG A 346 -3.89 2.64 -6.34
CA ARG A 346 -4.45 2.21 -7.62
C ARG A 346 -3.93 0.81 -7.97
N ASN A 347 -4.78 -0.04 -8.55
CA ASN A 347 -4.44 -1.40 -8.97
C ASN A 347 -3.82 -2.27 -7.85
N LEU A 348 -4.40 -2.21 -6.62
CA LEU A 348 -3.97 -3.08 -5.54
C LEU A 348 -4.17 -4.55 -5.93
N PRO A 349 -3.12 -5.39 -5.95
CA PRO A 349 -3.25 -6.79 -6.34
C PRO A 349 -4.23 -7.56 -5.43
N HIS A 350 -5.09 -8.39 -6.02
CA HIS A 350 -6.08 -9.17 -5.26
C HIS A 350 -5.45 -10.04 -4.18
N GLN A 351 -4.25 -10.59 -4.41
CA GLN A 351 -3.49 -11.37 -3.42
C GLN A 351 -3.19 -10.54 -2.16
N LEU A 352 -2.96 -9.23 -2.33
CA LEU A 352 -2.74 -8.32 -1.21
C LEU A 352 -4.05 -7.96 -0.50
N VAL A 353 -5.14 -7.76 -1.22
CA VAL A 353 -6.47 -7.55 -0.62
C VAL A 353 -6.85 -8.74 0.26
N GLU A 354 -6.65 -9.98 -0.23
CA GLU A 354 -6.87 -11.19 0.57
C GLU A 354 -5.92 -11.29 1.77
N ALA A 355 -4.63 -11.00 1.59
CA ALA A 355 -3.65 -11.03 2.67
C ALA A 355 -4.00 -10.02 3.79
N PHE A 356 -4.49 -8.83 3.43
CA PHE A 356 -4.88 -7.79 4.39
C PHE A 356 -6.36 -7.82 4.78
N ARG A 357 -7.11 -8.83 4.35
CA ARG A 357 -8.53 -8.96 4.67
C ARG A 357 -8.82 -8.76 6.16
N SER A 358 -7.98 -9.33 7.04
CA SER A 358 -8.15 -9.18 8.48
C SER A 358 -7.96 -7.75 9.00
N THR A 359 -7.12 -6.96 8.35
CA THR A 359 -6.95 -5.53 8.67
C THR A 359 -8.09 -4.70 8.09
N LEU A 360 -8.59 -5.08 6.91
CA LEU A 360 -9.76 -4.46 6.28
C LEU A 360 -11.06 -4.80 7.01
N GLU A 361 -11.17 -5.99 7.63
CA GLU A 361 -12.27 -6.35 8.52
C GLU A 361 -12.40 -5.41 9.73
N GLU A 362 -11.31 -4.82 10.21
CA GLU A 362 -11.36 -3.79 11.27
C GLU A 362 -12.09 -2.52 10.78
N VAL A 363 -11.99 -2.18 9.49
CA VAL A 363 -12.74 -1.08 8.86
C VAL A 363 -14.21 -1.46 8.76
N GLY A 364 -14.50 -2.69 8.33
CA GLY A 364 -15.85 -3.17 8.15
C GLY A 364 -16.66 -3.35 9.45
N ASP A 365 -15.99 -3.54 10.57
CA ASP A 365 -16.61 -3.63 11.90
C ASP A 365 -16.73 -2.27 12.62
N ALA A 366 -16.24 -1.18 12.00
CA ALA A 366 -16.28 0.15 12.60
C ALA A 366 -17.69 0.77 12.55
N ASP A 367 -18.06 1.49 13.60
CA ASP A 367 -19.34 2.22 13.67
C ASP A 367 -19.31 3.46 12.76
N VAL A 368 -18.15 4.10 12.60
CA VAL A 368 -17.93 5.26 11.74
C VAL A 368 -16.66 5.06 10.94
N ILE A 369 -16.68 5.44 9.66
CA ILE A 369 -15.52 5.45 8.79
C ILE A 369 -15.16 6.88 8.44
N LEU A 370 -13.93 7.28 8.76
CA LEU A 370 -13.33 8.51 8.26
C LEU A 370 -12.62 8.20 6.94
N HIS A 371 -13.26 8.53 5.82
CA HIS A 371 -12.67 8.36 4.50
C HIS A 371 -11.81 9.56 4.15
N VAL A 372 -10.50 9.45 4.34
CA VAL A 372 -9.54 10.54 4.14
C VAL A 372 -9.06 10.57 2.69
N VAL A 373 -9.27 11.71 2.04
CA VAL A 373 -8.88 12.00 0.67
C VAL A 373 -7.90 13.18 0.66
N ASP A 374 -6.85 13.11 -0.14
CA ASP A 374 -5.93 14.23 -0.35
C ASP A 374 -6.59 15.28 -1.24
N ALA A 375 -6.95 16.44 -0.66
CA ALA A 375 -7.58 17.53 -1.40
C ALA A 375 -6.67 18.12 -2.49
N SER A 376 -5.36 18.05 -2.32
CA SER A 376 -4.36 18.58 -3.25
C SER A 376 -3.98 17.63 -4.40
N HIS A 377 -4.51 16.41 -4.38
CA HIS A 377 -4.23 15.45 -5.44
C HIS A 377 -4.85 15.87 -6.78
N PRO A 378 -4.18 15.64 -7.93
CA PRO A 378 -4.74 15.99 -9.24
C PRO A 378 -6.07 15.31 -9.57
N ASP A 379 -6.34 14.15 -8.98
CA ASP A 379 -7.59 13.40 -9.16
C ASP A 379 -8.12 12.84 -7.83
N PRO A 380 -8.77 13.68 -6.99
CA PRO A 380 -9.35 13.23 -5.73
C PRO A 380 -10.55 12.31 -5.91
N ALA A 381 -11.27 12.44 -7.04
CA ALA A 381 -12.42 11.61 -7.37
C ALA A 381 -12.02 10.15 -7.56
N ALA A 382 -10.94 9.90 -8.32
CA ALA A 382 -10.42 8.54 -8.51
C ALA A 382 -9.93 7.92 -7.18
N GLN A 383 -9.29 8.71 -6.29
CA GLN A 383 -8.92 8.23 -4.97
C GLN A 383 -10.14 7.79 -4.15
N LEU A 384 -11.18 8.62 -4.13
CA LEU A 384 -12.43 8.35 -3.43
C LEU A 384 -13.07 7.05 -3.92
N MET A 385 -13.16 6.88 -5.25
CA MET A 385 -13.75 5.69 -5.87
C MET A 385 -12.92 4.43 -5.61
N THR A 386 -11.59 4.49 -5.79
CA THR A 386 -10.70 3.35 -5.56
C THR A 386 -10.85 2.79 -4.13
N VAL A 387 -10.94 3.65 -3.13
CA VAL A 387 -11.12 3.22 -1.74
C VAL A 387 -12.49 2.59 -1.54
N ARG A 388 -13.57 3.18 -2.10
CA ARG A 388 -14.92 2.63 -2.01
C ARG A 388 -15.07 1.29 -2.70
N ASP A 389 -14.43 1.09 -3.84
CA ASP A 389 -14.44 -0.18 -4.58
C ASP A 389 -13.80 -1.29 -3.74
N VAL A 390 -12.60 -1.05 -3.19
CA VAL A 390 -11.93 -2.05 -2.33
C VAL A 390 -12.70 -2.30 -1.04
N MET A 391 -13.31 -1.26 -0.45
CA MET A 391 -14.17 -1.41 0.71
C MET A 391 -15.41 -2.26 0.38
N GLY A 392 -16.00 -2.08 -0.82
CA GLY A 392 -17.13 -2.89 -1.32
C GLY A 392 -16.79 -4.38 -1.47
N ASP A 393 -15.55 -4.72 -1.84
CA ASP A 393 -15.09 -6.10 -2.02
C ASP A 393 -14.95 -6.87 -0.68
N VAL A 394 -14.93 -6.18 0.46
CA VAL A 394 -14.69 -6.80 1.79
C VAL A 394 -15.99 -7.28 2.45
N ASP A 395 -17.16 -7.18 1.81
CA ASP A 395 -18.47 -7.60 2.36
C ASP A 395 -18.74 -7.02 3.77
N ALA A 396 -18.24 -5.85 4.05
CA ALA A 396 -18.34 -5.25 5.37
C ALA A 396 -19.62 -4.40 5.49
N ASN A 397 -20.28 -4.53 6.60
CA ASN A 397 -21.43 -3.71 6.94
C ASN A 397 -20.89 -2.34 7.41
N PHE A 398 -20.61 -1.46 6.45
CA PHE A 398 -20.01 -0.15 6.74
C PHE A 398 -20.98 0.69 7.58
N GLY A 399 -20.47 1.19 8.70
CA GLY A 399 -21.13 2.22 9.48
C GLY A 399 -21.27 3.54 8.68
N GLN A 400 -21.48 4.63 9.37
CA GLN A 400 -21.61 5.94 8.74
C GLN A 400 -20.27 6.39 8.13
N GLU A 401 -20.23 6.71 6.81
CA GLU A 401 -19.06 7.29 6.15
C GLU A 401 -19.02 8.80 6.32
N ILE A 402 -17.90 9.34 6.81
CA ILE A 402 -17.57 10.75 6.82
C ILE A 402 -16.40 10.97 5.87
N VAL A 403 -16.63 11.64 4.73
CA VAL A 403 -15.57 12.00 3.80
C VAL A 403 -14.80 13.19 4.37
N VAL A 404 -13.46 13.08 4.38
CA VAL A 404 -12.56 14.08 4.93
C VAL A 404 -11.53 14.48 3.86
N PHE A 405 -11.65 15.67 3.32
CA PHE A 405 -10.65 16.26 2.43
C PHE A 405 -9.52 16.87 3.29
N ASN A 406 -8.43 16.10 3.39
CA ASN A 406 -7.23 16.53 4.13
C ASN A 406 -6.30 17.35 3.23
N LYS A 407 -5.31 18.02 3.83
CA LYS A 407 -4.39 18.98 3.20
C LYS A 407 -5.14 20.20 2.62
N ALA A 408 -6.21 20.63 3.28
CA ALA A 408 -7.02 21.77 2.87
C ALA A 408 -6.23 23.08 2.78
N ASP A 409 -5.10 23.16 3.49
CA ASP A 409 -4.15 24.28 3.43
C ASP A 409 -3.42 24.43 2.07
N LEU A 410 -3.50 23.43 1.18
CA LEU A 410 -2.88 23.44 -0.13
C LEU A 410 -3.86 23.75 -1.27
N VAL A 411 -5.16 23.88 -1.00
CA VAL A 411 -6.21 24.09 -2.02
C VAL A 411 -6.95 25.40 -1.83
N GLY A 412 -7.27 26.07 -2.93
CA GLY A 412 -8.03 27.32 -2.95
C GLY A 412 -9.55 27.08 -2.77
N GLU A 413 -10.30 28.19 -2.62
CA GLU A 413 -11.75 28.14 -2.46
C GLU A 413 -12.47 27.57 -3.67
N ASP A 414 -11.97 27.82 -4.88
CA ASP A 414 -12.56 27.30 -6.12
C ASP A 414 -12.43 25.75 -6.16
N ASP A 415 -11.26 25.22 -5.78
CA ASP A 415 -11.03 23.78 -5.72
C ASP A 415 -11.91 23.13 -4.64
N ARG A 416 -12.06 23.79 -3.47
CA ARG A 416 -12.96 23.34 -2.40
C ARG A 416 -14.42 23.27 -2.88
N LEU A 417 -14.85 24.19 -3.73
CA LEU A 417 -16.18 24.17 -4.30
C LEU A 417 -16.38 22.94 -5.21
N VAL A 418 -15.41 22.61 -6.04
CA VAL A 418 -15.40 21.40 -6.88
C VAL A 418 -15.44 20.14 -6.01
N LEU A 419 -14.62 20.09 -4.96
CA LEU A 419 -14.57 18.95 -4.04
C LEU A 419 -15.88 18.75 -3.27
N ARG A 420 -16.58 19.85 -2.90
CA ARG A 420 -17.95 19.76 -2.34
C ARG A 420 -18.95 19.15 -3.31
N GLY A 421 -18.73 19.28 -4.61
CA GLY A 421 -19.55 18.62 -5.64
C GLY A 421 -19.39 17.10 -5.62
N LEU A 422 -18.22 16.57 -5.23
CA LEU A 422 -17.96 15.13 -5.10
C LEU A 422 -18.57 14.55 -3.82
N ALA A 423 -18.51 15.28 -2.72
CA ALA A 423 -19.03 14.87 -1.42
C ALA A 423 -19.58 16.09 -0.65
N PRO A 424 -20.89 16.38 -0.76
CA PRO A 424 -21.49 17.60 -0.22
C PRO A 424 -21.33 17.79 1.30
N ASN A 425 -21.31 16.68 2.07
CA ASN A 425 -21.18 16.68 3.52
C ASN A 425 -19.74 16.50 4.01
N ALA A 426 -18.75 16.51 3.10
CA ALA A 426 -17.36 16.32 3.45
C ALA A 426 -16.82 17.42 4.36
N LYS A 427 -15.89 17.03 5.24
CA LYS A 427 -15.16 17.97 6.11
C LYS A 427 -13.81 18.30 5.47
N PHE A 428 -13.45 19.58 5.46
CA PHE A 428 -12.16 20.05 5.00
C PHE A 428 -11.25 20.24 6.19
N VAL A 429 -10.10 19.57 6.18
CA VAL A 429 -9.16 19.64 7.31
C VAL A 429 -7.72 19.78 6.83
N SER A 430 -6.89 20.34 7.67
CA SER A 430 -5.44 20.21 7.53
C SER A 430 -4.86 19.59 8.80
N SER A 431 -4.42 18.35 8.69
CA SER A 431 -3.73 17.68 9.80
C SER A 431 -2.42 18.39 10.17
N ARG A 432 -1.83 19.20 9.26
CA ARG A 432 -0.64 20.00 9.49
C ARG A 432 -0.94 21.26 10.29
N THR A 433 -1.89 22.08 9.84
CA THR A 433 -2.19 23.39 10.48
C THR A 433 -3.18 23.27 11.63
N GLY A 434 -4.07 22.29 11.60
CA GLY A 434 -5.18 22.11 12.54
C GLY A 434 -6.49 22.70 12.06
N GLU A 435 -6.54 23.29 10.86
CA GLU A 435 -7.76 23.80 10.24
C GLU A 435 -8.82 22.69 10.15
N GLY A 436 -10.07 23.01 10.52
CA GLY A 436 -11.23 22.12 10.40
C GLY A 436 -11.25 20.91 11.34
N ILE A 437 -10.29 20.77 12.25
CA ILE A 437 -10.21 19.59 13.15
C ILE A 437 -11.34 19.59 14.18
N ASP A 438 -11.75 20.74 14.68
CA ASP A 438 -12.82 20.81 15.68
C ASP A 438 -14.18 20.51 15.04
N GLU A 439 -14.43 20.95 13.81
CA GLU A 439 -15.62 20.58 13.03
C GLU A 439 -15.65 19.09 12.69
N LEU A 440 -14.47 18.49 12.46
CA LEU A 440 -14.36 17.05 12.24
C LEU A 440 -14.65 16.28 13.55
N ARG A 441 -14.14 16.73 14.69
CA ARG A 441 -14.45 16.13 16.00
C ARG A 441 -15.94 16.16 16.28
N ALA A 442 -16.60 17.30 16.10
CA ALA A 442 -18.05 17.40 16.27
C ALA A 442 -18.80 16.45 15.32
N ALA A 443 -18.38 16.33 14.06
CA ALA A 443 -19.00 15.41 13.12
C ALA A 443 -18.80 13.93 13.50
N ILE A 444 -17.66 13.58 14.11
CA ILE A 444 -17.42 12.22 14.66
C ILE A 444 -18.37 11.99 15.84
N GLU A 445 -18.45 12.91 16.78
CA GLU A 445 -19.30 12.83 17.96
C GLU A 445 -20.78 12.65 17.61
N ASP A 446 -21.26 13.37 16.62
CA ASP A 446 -22.64 13.27 16.09
C ASP A 446 -22.91 11.93 15.40
N ALA A 447 -21.88 11.33 14.76
CA ALA A 447 -21.99 10.08 14.01
C ALA A 447 -21.85 8.84 14.92
N LEU A 448 -21.24 8.99 16.09
CA LEU A 448 -21.07 7.86 17.02
C LEU A 448 -22.41 7.36 17.52
N PRO A 449 -22.62 6.03 17.62
CA PRO A 449 -23.85 5.47 18.15
C PRO A 449 -24.08 5.94 19.59
N LEU A 450 -25.27 6.44 19.84
CA LEU A 450 -25.69 6.74 21.20
C LEU A 450 -25.98 5.47 21.97
N PRO A 451 -25.68 5.42 23.27
CA PRO A 451 -26.09 4.30 24.10
C PRO A 451 -27.60 4.15 24.09
N ALA A 452 -28.09 2.89 23.92
CA ALA A 452 -29.49 2.61 23.54
C ALA A 452 -30.50 2.76 24.66
N VAL A 453 -30.08 2.78 25.95
CA VAL A 453 -31.00 2.71 27.09
C VAL A 453 -30.97 4.01 27.88
N GLU A 454 -32.09 4.71 27.91
CA GLU A 454 -32.29 5.86 28.79
C GLU A 454 -32.55 5.40 30.21
N VAL A 455 -31.81 5.93 31.18
CA VAL A 455 -31.91 5.57 32.60
C VAL A 455 -32.00 6.84 33.43
N GLN A 456 -32.93 6.81 34.41
CA GLN A 456 -33.00 7.78 35.50
C GLN A 456 -32.80 7.03 36.81
N ALA A 457 -31.71 7.34 37.52
CA ALA A 457 -31.34 6.63 38.74
C ALA A 457 -30.73 7.59 39.78
N VAL A 458 -30.99 7.27 41.07
CA VAL A 458 -30.31 7.93 42.20
C VAL A 458 -29.26 6.97 42.74
N VAL A 459 -28.03 7.14 42.33
CA VAL A 459 -26.90 6.28 42.70
C VAL A 459 -26.37 6.70 44.07
N PRO A 460 -26.38 5.82 45.09
CA PRO A 460 -25.85 6.12 46.41
C PRO A 460 -24.35 6.47 46.33
N TYR A 461 -23.86 7.29 47.27
CA TYR A 461 -22.46 7.77 47.29
C TYR A 461 -21.42 6.64 47.50
N ASP A 462 -21.83 5.49 48.06
CA ASP A 462 -20.96 4.30 48.21
C ASP A 462 -20.77 3.54 46.88
N ARG A 463 -21.60 3.83 45.85
CA ARG A 463 -21.51 3.27 44.50
C ARG A 463 -20.99 4.30 43.49
N GLY A 464 -19.95 5.05 43.86
CA GLY A 464 -19.26 5.96 42.98
C GLY A 464 -18.65 5.29 41.72
N ASP A 465 -18.41 3.99 41.77
CA ASP A 465 -18.02 3.14 40.66
C ASP A 465 -19.02 3.20 39.49
N LEU A 466 -20.34 3.16 39.79
CA LEU A 466 -21.38 3.27 38.77
C LEU A 466 -21.44 4.68 38.15
N VAL A 467 -21.27 5.72 38.98
CA VAL A 467 -21.22 7.11 38.47
C VAL A 467 -20.06 7.28 37.51
N SER A 468 -18.85 6.78 37.87
CA SER A 468 -17.68 6.79 36.98
C SER A 468 -17.94 6.00 35.69
N ALA A 469 -18.56 4.83 35.77
CA ALA A 469 -18.89 4.01 34.60
C ALA A 469 -19.87 4.72 33.64
N VAL A 470 -20.84 5.51 34.19
CA VAL A 470 -21.74 6.32 33.37
C VAL A 470 -20.95 7.46 32.68
N HIS A 471 -20.01 8.09 33.37
CA HIS A 471 -19.15 9.11 32.75
C HIS A 471 -18.25 8.54 31.65
N GLU A 472 -17.78 7.30 31.79
CA GLU A 472 -16.86 6.68 30.82
C GLU A 472 -17.58 6.12 29.58
N SER A 473 -18.81 5.63 29.71
CA SER A 473 -19.48 4.86 28.66
C SER A 473 -20.91 5.29 28.33
N GLY A 474 -21.45 6.31 29.05
CA GLY A 474 -22.79 6.83 28.87
C GLY A 474 -22.80 8.28 28.38
N LEU A 475 -23.95 8.72 27.88
CA LEU A 475 -24.25 10.13 27.61
C LEU A 475 -25.07 10.68 28.78
N ILE A 476 -24.51 11.61 29.55
CA ILE A 476 -25.19 12.23 30.68
C ILE A 476 -26.05 13.39 30.17
N VAL A 477 -27.35 13.29 30.37
CA VAL A 477 -28.33 14.35 30.07
C VAL A 477 -28.45 15.35 31.24
N ALA A 478 -28.50 14.81 32.47
CA ALA A 478 -28.52 15.62 33.67
C ALA A 478 -27.87 14.87 34.85
N GLN A 479 -27.18 15.63 35.71
CA GLN A 479 -26.61 15.14 36.96
C GLN A 479 -26.88 16.11 38.09
N GLU A 480 -27.39 15.62 39.22
CA GLU A 480 -27.64 16.39 40.40
C GLU A 480 -27.18 15.64 41.66
N HIS A 481 -26.58 16.35 42.60
CA HIS A 481 -26.26 15.75 43.90
C HIS A 481 -27.42 15.99 44.85
N ARG A 482 -27.99 14.89 45.37
CA ARG A 482 -29.12 14.87 46.32
C ARG A 482 -28.67 14.28 47.64
N GLU A 483 -29.46 14.47 48.71
CA GLU A 483 -29.11 13.91 50.04
C GLU A 483 -28.94 12.39 50.04
N SER A 484 -29.68 11.64 49.19
CA SER A 484 -29.64 10.20 49.08
C SER A 484 -28.59 9.65 48.12
N GLY A 485 -27.88 10.52 47.34
CA GLY A 485 -26.94 10.10 46.34
C GLY A 485 -26.88 11.03 45.14
N THR A 486 -26.24 10.60 44.08
CA THR A 486 -26.16 11.31 42.80
C THR A 486 -27.30 10.89 41.88
N PHE A 487 -28.23 11.81 41.58
CA PHE A 487 -29.21 11.62 40.52
C PHE A 487 -28.53 11.69 39.17
N LEU A 488 -28.76 10.69 38.31
CA LEU A 488 -28.29 10.60 36.95
C LEU A 488 -29.44 10.41 35.99
N HIS A 489 -29.57 11.27 35.01
CA HIS A 489 -30.37 11.04 33.82
C HIS A 489 -29.38 10.87 32.67
N ALA A 490 -29.29 9.65 32.13
CA ALA A 490 -28.26 9.32 31.14
C ALA A 490 -28.74 8.26 30.16
N HIS A 491 -28.15 8.26 28.97
CA HIS A 491 -28.22 7.14 28.03
C HIS A 491 -27.00 6.22 28.27
N VAL A 492 -27.24 4.95 28.50
CA VAL A 492 -26.21 3.96 28.86
C VAL A 492 -26.35 2.67 28.05
N GLY A 493 -25.31 1.87 27.99
CA GLY A 493 -25.37 0.52 27.43
C GLY A 493 -26.26 -0.41 28.26
N ALA A 494 -26.84 -1.45 27.64
CA ALA A 494 -27.80 -2.37 28.28
C ALA A 494 -27.24 -3.00 29.57
N ARG A 495 -25.95 -3.30 29.65
CA ARG A 495 -25.31 -3.85 30.84
C ARG A 495 -25.37 -2.87 32.01
N LEU A 496 -24.89 -1.61 31.76
CA LEU A 496 -24.85 -0.58 32.80
C LEU A 496 -26.26 -0.16 33.21
N ALA A 497 -27.22 -0.18 32.27
CA ALA A 497 -28.64 0.01 32.58
C ALA A 497 -29.17 -1.05 33.56
N ALA A 498 -28.79 -2.32 33.37
CA ALA A 498 -29.19 -3.41 34.31
C ALA A 498 -28.54 -3.23 35.69
N GLU A 499 -27.29 -2.73 35.76
CA GLU A 499 -26.59 -2.44 37.01
C GLU A 499 -27.20 -1.18 37.73
N LEU A 500 -27.74 -0.23 36.97
CA LEU A 500 -28.40 0.96 37.49
C LEU A 500 -29.89 0.74 37.83
N ALA A 501 -30.53 -0.29 37.26
CA ALA A 501 -31.93 -0.58 37.46
C ALA A 501 -32.38 -0.67 38.95
N PRO A 502 -31.60 -1.21 39.91
CA PRO A 502 -31.95 -1.19 41.32
C PRO A 502 -32.04 0.19 41.95
N PHE A 503 -31.47 1.22 41.31
CA PHE A 503 -31.40 2.61 41.76
C PHE A 503 -32.34 3.51 40.96
N GLY A 504 -33.24 2.94 40.15
CA GLY A 504 -34.19 3.69 39.33
C GLY A 504 -35.01 4.68 40.15
N ALA A 505 -35.12 5.93 39.61
CA ALA A 505 -35.79 7.04 40.27
C ALA A 505 -37.29 7.04 40.00
#